data_4fc16f5ecddfc2feedc1ccade0bb3635
#
_entry.id   4fc16f5ecddfc2feedc1ccade0bb3635
#
_cell.length_a   1.000
_cell.length_b   1.000
_cell.length_c   1.000
_cell.angle_alpha   90.00
_cell.angle_beta   90.00
_cell.angle_gamma   90.00
#
_symmetry.space_group_name_H-M   'P 1'
#
loop_
_entity.id
_entity.type
_entity.pdbx_description
1 polymer ?
#
loop_
_entity_poly.entity_id
_entity_poly.type
_entity_poly.pdbx_seq_one_letter_code
_entity_poly.pdbx_strand_id
1 'polypeptide(L)'
;MQRKLVVLLDFAGLSVRLILINRDNGDSYKKQVLSQQQYSSTTIPYKRGEILDNKGTKLASSEKVYDLVLDIKQMNNKEDYVEPTIQALEDYFSIDGDQVRAYAQEHPDSQYYVLKKRMSYNEISDYQQMMADTSQKEYNQYVKGIWFEE
;
A
#
# COMPACT_ATOMS: atom_id res chain seq x y z
N MET A 1 -40.94 -38.80 16.35
CA MET A 1 -40.98 -37.35 16.59
C MET A 1 -39.92 -36.88 17.60
N GLN A 2 -39.69 -37.57 18.69
CA GLN A 2 -38.76 -37.18 19.78
C GLN A 2 -37.29 -36.99 19.32
N ARG A 3 -36.75 -37.89 18.46
CA ARG A 3 -35.36 -37.78 17.99
C ARG A 3 -35.07 -36.47 17.20
N LYS A 4 -36.05 -36.00 16.42
CA LYS A 4 -35.89 -34.73 15.66
C LYS A 4 -35.89 -33.51 16.60
N LEU A 5 -36.64 -33.58 17.67
CA LEU A 5 -36.74 -32.53 18.67
C LEU A 5 -35.45 -32.41 19.52
N VAL A 6 -34.82 -33.54 19.84
CA VAL A 6 -33.51 -33.58 20.51
C VAL A 6 -32.43 -32.97 19.64
N VAL A 7 -32.34 -33.34 18.36
CA VAL A 7 -31.36 -32.78 17.44
C VAL A 7 -31.52 -31.25 17.24
N LEU A 8 -32.76 -30.76 17.22
CA LEU A 8 -33.03 -29.31 17.16
C LEU A 8 -32.58 -28.58 18.42
N LEU A 9 -32.78 -29.17 19.59
CA LEU A 9 -32.33 -28.61 20.86
C LEU A 9 -30.81 -28.59 20.98
N ASP A 10 -30.11 -29.63 20.52
CA ASP A 10 -28.64 -29.69 20.50
C ASP A 10 -28.07 -28.61 19.53
N PHE A 11 -28.69 -28.46 18.38
CA PHE A 11 -28.26 -27.44 17.41
C PHE A 11 -28.49 -26.00 17.91
N ALA A 12 -29.62 -25.78 18.61
CA ALA A 12 -29.90 -24.48 19.24
C ALA A 12 -28.89 -24.20 20.38
N GLY A 13 -28.56 -25.21 21.20
CA GLY A 13 -27.54 -25.08 22.26
C GLY A 13 -26.15 -24.75 21.70
N LEU A 14 -25.72 -25.41 20.64
CA LEU A 14 -24.45 -25.12 19.96
C LEU A 14 -24.43 -23.69 19.36
N SER A 15 -25.52 -23.24 18.76
CA SER A 15 -25.63 -21.89 18.19
C SER A 15 -25.52 -20.82 19.27
N VAL A 16 -26.20 -20.99 20.41
CA VAL A 16 -26.09 -20.07 21.55
C VAL A 16 -24.66 -20.06 22.10
N ARG A 17 -24.01 -21.22 22.23
CA ARG A 17 -22.63 -21.31 22.68
C ARG A 17 -21.64 -20.58 21.76
N LEU A 18 -21.81 -20.71 20.45
CA LEU A 18 -20.98 -19.99 19.46
C LEU A 18 -21.16 -18.48 19.57
N ILE A 19 -22.38 -17.99 19.77
CA ILE A 19 -22.67 -16.58 19.96
C ILE A 19 -21.98 -16.04 21.22
N LEU A 20 -22.06 -16.78 22.34
CA LEU A 20 -21.43 -16.41 23.62
C LEU A 20 -19.89 -16.34 23.48
N ILE A 21 -19.27 -17.37 22.88
CA ILE A 21 -17.83 -17.39 22.65
C ILE A 21 -17.39 -16.22 21.78
N ASN A 22 -18.14 -15.91 20.72
CA ASN A 22 -17.81 -14.79 19.82
C ASN A 22 -17.97 -13.43 20.50
N ARG A 23 -18.95 -13.29 21.38
CA ARG A 23 -19.18 -12.08 22.17
C ARG A 23 -18.09 -11.84 23.21
N ASP A 24 -17.70 -12.88 23.96
CA ASP A 24 -16.79 -12.74 25.09
C ASP A 24 -15.32 -12.65 24.65
N ASN A 25 -14.94 -13.30 23.54
CA ASN A 25 -13.56 -13.37 23.08
C ASN A 25 -13.29 -12.57 21.77
N GLY A 26 -14.32 -12.03 21.12
CA GLY A 26 -14.19 -11.36 19.82
C GLY A 26 -13.21 -10.19 19.85
N ASP A 27 -13.18 -9.42 20.93
CA ASP A 27 -12.29 -8.25 21.07
C ASP A 27 -10.85 -8.64 21.40
N SER A 28 -10.64 -9.74 22.13
CA SER A 28 -9.29 -10.25 22.40
C SER A 28 -8.64 -10.85 21.14
N TYR A 29 -9.40 -11.57 20.32
CA TYR A 29 -8.91 -12.07 19.04
C TYR A 29 -8.60 -10.94 18.06
N LYS A 30 -9.44 -9.90 17.98
CA LYS A 30 -9.14 -8.70 17.17
C LYS A 30 -7.86 -8.02 17.61
N LYS A 31 -7.66 -7.83 18.92
CA LYS A 31 -6.43 -7.23 19.46
C LYS A 31 -5.20 -8.09 19.15
N GLN A 32 -5.31 -9.40 19.20
CA GLN A 32 -4.20 -10.30 18.92
C GLN A 32 -3.84 -10.31 17.43
N VAL A 33 -4.83 -10.29 16.53
CA VAL A 33 -4.59 -10.17 15.09
C VAL A 33 -3.99 -8.80 14.75
N LEU A 34 -4.51 -7.72 15.32
CA LEU A 34 -3.97 -6.37 15.12
C LEU A 34 -2.54 -6.23 15.66
N SER A 35 -2.23 -6.84 16.81
CA SER A 35 -0.87 -6.84 17.36
C SER A 35 0.11 -7.63 16.48
N GLN A 36 -0.32 -8.73 15.89
CA GLN A 36 0.49 -9.49 14.94
C GLN A 36 0.75 -8.72 13.63
N GLN A 37 -0.21 -7.94 13.16
CA GLN A 37 -0.03 -7.07 11.99
C GLN A 37 0.88 -5.88 12.28
N GLN A 38 0.94 -5.39 13.53
CA GLN A 38 1.85 -4.31 13.93
C GLN A 38 3.31 -4.75 14.09
N TYR A 39 3.57 -6.05 14.24
CA TYR A 39 4.92 -6.63 14.20
C TYR A 39 5.41 -6.92 12.77
N SER A 40 5.01 -6.14 11.79
CA SER A 40 5.82 -5.99 10.60
C SER A 40 7.08 -5.25 11.02
N SER A 41 8.10 -6.00 11.36
CA SER A 41 9.43 -5.49 11.71
C SER A 41 10.02 -4.82 10.47
N THR A 42 9.67 -3.57 10.28
CA THR A 42 10.40 -2.73 9.32
C THR A 42 11.75 -2.46 9.97
N THR A 43 12.77 -3.19 9.53
CA THR A 43 14.16 -2.87 9.88
C THR A 43 14.42 -1.47 9.34
N ILE A 44 14.47 -0.47 10.23
CA ILE A 44 14.88 0.89 9.85
C ILE A 44 16.37 0.80 9.51
N PRO A 45 16.76 0.92 8.24
CA PRO A 45 18.17 0.86 7.87
C PRO A 45 18.91 2.02 8.55
N TYR A 46 20.08 1.72 9.10
CA TYR A 46 20.93 2.76 9.70
C TYR A 46 21.24 3.82 8.66
N LYS A 47 21.00 5.09 9.01
CA LYS A 47 21.57 6.19 8.24
C LYS A 47 23.10 6.09 8.38
N ARG A 48 23.78 5.86 7.27
CA ARG A 48 25.25 5.86 7.26
C ARG A 48 25.76 7.24 7.64
N GLY A 49 26.87 7.28 8.38
CA GLY A 49 27.52 8.54 8.75
C GLY A 49 28.02 9.30 7.51
N GLU A 50 28.18 10.61 7.66
CA GLU A 50 28.78 11.46 6.65
C GLU A 50 30.31 11.38 6.77
N ILE A 51 30.99 11.48 5.65
CA ILE A 51 32.44 11.62 5.58
C ILE A 51 32.73 13.11 5.41
N LEU A 52 33.46 13.68 6.39
CA LEU A 52 33.83 15.09 6.39
C LEU A 52 35.34 15.21 6.20
N ASP A 53 35.79 16.33 5.61
CA ASP A 53 37.20 16.70 5.59
C ASP A 53 37.62 17.32 6.95
N ASN A 54 38.90 17.69 7.07
CA ASN A 54 39.44 18.33 8.28
C ASN A 54 38.88 19.73 8.58
N LYS A 55 38.13 20.33 7.63
CA LYS A 55 37.46 21.64 7.76
C LYS A 55 35.97 21.47 8.00
N GLY A 56 35.45 20.23 8.09
CA GLY A 56 34.04 19.94 8.28
C GLY A 56 33.21 19.97 6.99
N THR A 57 33.84 20.01 5.82
CA THR A 57 33.14 19.95 4.52
C THR A 57 32.72 18.52 4.25
N LYS A 58 31.47 18.32 3.85
CA LYS A 58 30.93 17.00 3.49
C LYS A 58 31.57 16.49 2.20
N LEU A 59 32.35 15.41 2.29
CA LEU A 59 32.92 14.70 1.15
C LEU A 59 31.98 13.63 0.60
N ALA A 60 31.20 12.97 1.47
CA ALA A 60 30.19 12.00 1.10
C ALA A 60 29.08 11.95 2.16
N SER A 61 27.84 11.81 1.71
CA SER A 61 26.68 11.58 2.55
C SER A 61 25.81 10.47 1.96
N SER A 62 25.06 9.78 2.82
CA SER A 62 24.04 8.82 2.37
C SER A 62 22.69 9.52 2.34
N GLU A 63 22.05 9.49 1.18
CA GLU A 63 20.68 9.95 1.01
C GLU A 63 19.78 8.76 0.72
N LYS A 64 18.54 8.83 1.19
CA LYS A 64 17.52 7.86 0.83
C LYS A 64 17.10 8.10 -0.60
N VAL A 65 17.05 7.03 -1.35
CA VAL A 65 16.54 7.02 -2.72
C VAL A 65 15.34 6.09 -2.80
N TYR A 66 14.48 6.36 -3.74
CA TYR A 66 13.20 5.66 -3.89
C TYR A 66 13.06 5.17 -5.33
N ASP A 67 12.57 3.96 -5.47
CA ASP A 67 12.15 3.43 -6.75
C ASP A 67 10.64 3.65 -6.91
N LEU A 68 10.24 4.20 -8.06
CA LEU A 68 8.83 4.39 -8.41
C LEU A 68 8.29 3.11 -8.99
N VAL A 69 7.31 2.53 -8.34
CA VAL A 69 6.69 1.26 -8.72
C VAL A 69 5.22 1.46 -9.00
N LEU A 70 4.72 0.80 -10.05
CA LEU A 70 3.32 0.76 -10.42
C LEU A 70 2.74 -0.66 -10.28
N ASP A 71 1.64 -0.77 -9.56
CA ASP A 71 0.77 -1.94 -9.53
C ASP A 71 -0.30 -1.81 -10.62
N ILE A 72 -0.02 -2.44 -11.78
CA ILE A 72 -0.92 -2.44 -12.95
C ILE A 72 -2.26 -3.07 -12.61
N LYS A 73 -2.26 -4.16 -11.83
CA LYS A 73 -3.49 -4.84 -11.44
C LYS A 73 -4.40 -3.93 -10.61
N GLN A 74 -3.82 -3.13 -9.71
CA GLN A 74 -4.58 -2.19 -8.91
C GLN A 74 -5.10 -1.02 -9.76
N MET A 75 -4.29 -0.52 -10.68
CA MET A 75 -4.69 0.51 -11.65
C MET A 75 -5.83 0.02 -12.55
N ASN A 76 -5.76 -1.22 -13.04
CA ASN A 76 -6.77 -1.81 -13.94
C ASN A 76 -8.02 -2.33 -13.21
N ASN A 77 -8.09 -2.25 -11.88
CA ASN A 77 -9.23 -2.74 -11.10
C ASN A 77 -10.55 -2.03 -11.45
N LYS A 78 -10.47 -0.78 -11.90
CA LYS A 78 -11.59 -0.01 -12.47
C LYS A 78 -11.08 0.85 -13.63
N GLU A 79 -11.90 1.00 -14.65
CA GLU A 79 -11.58 1.82 -15.82
C GLU A 79 -11.31 3.29 -15.44
N ASP A 80 -12.06 3.81 -14.45
CA ASP A 80 -11.91 5.16 -13.94
C ASP A 80 -10.55 5.45 -13.27
N TYR A 81 -9.76 4.43 -12.95
CA TYR A 81 -8.45 4.60 -12.30
C TYR A 81 -7.30 4.76 -13.31
N VAL A 82 -7.48 4.27 -14.53
CA VAL A 82 -6.39 4.17 -15.52
C VAL A 82 -5.89 5.54 -15.94
N GLU A 83 -6.76 6.38 -16.49
CA GLU A 83 -6.36 7.69 -16.99
C GLU A 83 -5.86 8.65 -15.89
N PRO A 84 -6.53 8.80 -14.72
CA PRO A 84 -6.00 9.65 -13.66
C PRO A 84 -4.64 9.18 -13.12
N THR A 85 -4.40 7.85 -13.07
CA THR A 85 -3.12 7.31 -12.64
C THR A 85 -2.02 7.58 -13.65
N ILE A 86 -2.29 7.38 -14.94
CA ILE A 86 -1.33 7.67 -16.02
C ILE A 86 -1.04 9.17 -16.06
N GLN A 87 -2.05 10.01 -15.95
CA GLN A 87 -1.86 11.46 -15.92
C GLN A 87 -0.99 11.91 -14.74
N ALA A 88 -1.19 11.34 -13.56
CA ALA A 88 -0.33 11.62 -12.41
C ALA A 88 1.13 11.19 -12.66
N LEU A 89 1.36 10.08 -13.36
CA LEU A 89 2.71 9.64 -13.74
C LEU A 89 3.37 10.58 -14.75
N GLU A 90 2.63 11.10 -15.71
CA GLU A 90 3.12 12.10 -16.68
C GLU A 90 3.45 13.43 -15.99
N ASP A 91 2.53 13.95 -15.18
CA ASP A 91 2.62 15.29 -14.60
C ASP A 91 3.74 15.39 -13.54
N TYR A 92 3.85 14.38 -12.67
CA TYR A 92 4.79 14.44 -11.54
C TYR A 92 6.13 13.76 -11.80
N PHE A 93 6.18 12.76 -12.70
CA PHE A 93 7.38 11.95 -12.88
C PHE A 93 7.92 11.98 -14.31
N SER A 94 7.22 12.66 -15.23
CA SER A 94 7.56 12.73 -16.64
C SER A 94 7.70 11.34 -17.28
N ILE A 95 6.84 10.42 -16.87
CA ILE A 95 6.75 9.07 -17.46
C ILE A 95 5.88 9.15 -18.71
N ASP A 96 6.30 8.45 -19.76
CA ASP A 96 5.52 8.34 -20.99
C ASP A 96 4.28 7.45 -20.76
N GLY A 97 3.09 8.06 -20.79
CA GLY A 97 1.83 7.37 -20.55
C GLY A 97 1.52 6.30 -21.61
N ASP A 98 1.97 6.47 -22.84
CA ASP A 98 1.74 5.47 -23.89
C ASP A 98 2.54 4.21 -23.64
N GLN A 99 3.75 4.32 -23.09
CA GLN A 99 4.53 3.17 -22.65
C GLN A 99 3.84 2.42 -21.48
N VAL A 100 3.27 3.17 -20.53
CA VAL A 100 2.52 2.58 -19.41
C VAL A 100 1.28 1.85 -19.92
N ARG A 101 0.53 2.45 -20.86
CA ARG A 101 -0.66 1.81 -21.46
C ARG A 101 -0.28 0.54 -22.21
N ALA A 102 0.77 0.59 -23.02
CA ALA A 102 1.23 -0.59 -23.77
C ALA A 102 1.64 -1.73 -22.82
N TYR A 103 2.43 -1.41 -21.78
CA TYR A 103 2.83 -2.40 -20.78
C TYR A 103 1.64 -2.97 -20.01
N ALA A 104 0.67 -2.14 -19.65
CA ALA A 104 -0.53 -2.57 -18.93
C ALA A 104 -1.42 -3.51 -19.77
N GLN A 105 -1.44 -3.36 -21.10
CA GLN A 105 -2.14 -4.27 -22.01
C GLN A 105 -1.45 -5.64 -22.12
N GLU A 106 -0.11 -5.65 -22.14
CA GLU A 106 0.66 -6.90 -22.21
C GLU A 106 0.67 -7.65 -20.85
N HIS A 107 0.65 -6.90 -19.74
CA HIS A 107 0.81 -7.43 -18.38
C HIS A 107 -0.28 -6.94 -17.42
N PRO A 108 -1.57 -7.26 -17.66
CA PRO A 108 -2.70 -6.68 -16.91
C PRO A 108 -2.73 -7.07 -15.43
N ASP A 109 -2.11 -8.17 -15.06
CA ASP A 109 -2.06 -8.69 -13.69
C ASP A 109 -0.74 -8.37 -12.95
N SER A 110 0.16 -7.60 -13.57
CA SER A 110 1.44 -7.24 -12.94
C SER A 110 1.21 -6.35 -11.72
N GLN A 111 1.79 -6.73 -10.59
CA GLN A 111 1.73 -5.96 -9.33
C GLN A 111 3.02 -5.20 -9.03
N TYR A 112 4.03 -5.38 -9.86
CA TYR A 112 5.34 -4.78 -9.65
C TYR A 112 5.98 -4.41 -10.99
N TYR A 113 5.80 -3.16 -11.37
CA TYR A 113 6.42 -2.56 -12.55
C TYR A 113 7.24 -1.34 -12.15
N VAL A 114 8.56 -1.44 -12.20
CA VAL A 114 9.46 -0.35 -11.84
C VAL A 114 9.56 0.63 -13.00
N LEU A 115 9.03 1.83 -12.81
CA LEU A 115 9.00 2.90 -13.80
C LEU A 115 10.27 3.75 -13.78
N LYS A 116 10.73 4.12 -12.57
CA LYS A 116 11.92 4.96 -12.38
C LYS A 116 12.65 4.53 -11.12
N LYS A 117 13.99 4.54 -11.17
CA LYS A 117 14.83 4.11 -10.05
C LYS A 117 15.61 5.26 -9.45
N ARG A 118 15.95 5.12 -8.16
CA ARG A 118 16.86 6.00 -7.43
C ARG A 118 16.43 7.46 -7.44
N MET A 119 15.16 7.74 -7.29
CA MET A 119 14.61 9.08 -7.14
C MET A 119 14.96 9.66 -5.78
N SER A 120 15.28 10.94 -5.74
CA SER A 120 15.44 11.67 -4.48
C SER A 120 14.08 11.95 -3.82
N TYR A 121 14.09 12.26 -2.51
CA TYR A 121 12.87 12.67 -1.81
C TYR A 121 12.20 13.89 -2.47
N ASN A 122 12.99 14.85 -2.97
CA ASN A 122 12.45 16.04 -3.62
C ASN A 122 11.62 15.71 -4.87
N GLU A 123 12.03 14.71 -5.64
CA GLU A 123 11.31 14.29 -6.86
C GLU A 123 9.96 13.62 -6.55
N ILE A 124 9.77 13.09 -5.35
CA ILE A 124 8.51 12.45 -4.94
C ILE A 124 7.64 13.35 -4.07
N SER A 125 8.20 14.41 -3.49
CA SER A 125 7.53 15.28 -2.50
C SER A 125 6.28 15.94 -3.06
N ASP A 126 6.33 16.42 -4.30
CA ASP A 126 5.22 17.13 -4.93
C ASP A 126 4.01 16.21 -5.15
N TYR A 127 4.27 14.98 -5.59
CA TYR A 127 3.24 13.95 -5.68
C TYR A 127 2.67 13.58 -4.32
N GLN A 128 3.52 13.42 -3.30
CA GLN A 128 3.04 13.11 -1.94
C GLN A 128 2.20 14.24 -1.35
N GLN A 129 2.56 15.49 -1.60
CA GLN A 129 1.77 16.65 -1.19
C GLN A 129 0.42 16.69 -1.90
N MET A 130 0.38 16.45 -3.23
CA MET A 130 -0.86 16.34 -3.99
C MET A 130 -1.77 15.25 -3.41
N MET A 131 -1.23 14.06 -3.14
CA MET A 131 -2.00 12.96 -2.56
C MET A 131 -2.51 13.24 -1.14
N ALA A 132 -1.80 14.07 -0.36
CA ALA A 132 -2.21 14.50 0.98
C ALA A 132 -3.20 15.68 0.96
N ASP A 133 -3.32 16.40 -0.15
CA ASP A 133 -4.19 17.56 -0.26
C ASP A 133 -5.67 17.15 -0.25
N THR A 134 -6.37 17.57 0.79
CA THR A 134 -7.80 17.30 0.96
C THR A 134 -8.69 18.07 -0.02
N SER A 135 -8.19 19.16 -0.62
CA SER A 135 -8.93 19.93 -1.63
C SER A 135 -9.06 19.17 -2.96
N GLN A 136 -8.11 18.27 -3.25
CA GLN A 136 -8.09 17.43 -4.45
C GLN A 136 -8.53 15.97 -4.19
N LYS A 137 -9.19 15.73 -3.06
CA LYS A 137 -9.61 14.39 -2.65
C LYS A 137 -10.44 13.66 -3.70
N GLU A 138 -11.24 14.39 -4.44
CA GLU A 138 -12.10 13.86 -5.51
C GLU A 138 -11.26 13.28 -6.67
N TYR A 139 -10.13 13.90 -7.02
CA TYR A 139 -9.18 13.39 -8.00
C TYR A 139 -8.29 12.29 -7.41
N ASN A 140 -7.73 12.51 -6.23
CA ASN A 140 -6.78 11.60 -5.59
C ASN A 140 -7.36 10.19 -5.32
N GLN A 141 -8.69 10.08 -5.16
CA GLN A 141 -9.34 8.78 -4.97
C GLN A 141 -9.26 7.88 -6.22
N TYR A 142 -9.03 8.45 -7.40
CA TYR A 142 -8.91 7.71 -8.66
C TYR A 142 -7.46 7.35 -9.01
N VAL A 143 -6.46 8.00 -8.43
CA VAL A 143 -5.04 7.67 -8.62
C VAL A 143 -4.70 6.43 -7.78
N LYS A 144 -4.39 5.30 -8.44
CA LYS A 144 -4.17 4.01 -7.78
C LYS A 144 -2.96 3.27 -8.32
N GLY A 145 -2.36 2.46 -7.45
CA GLY A 145 -1.27 1.57 -7.84
C GLY A 145 0.12 2.20 -7.81
N ILE A 146 0.26 3.49 -7.57
CA ILE A 146 1.57 4.16 -7.46
C ILE A 146 2.09 4.04 -6.02
N TRP A 147 3.32 3.54 -5.87
CA TRP A 147 3.99 3.48 -4.59
C TRP A 147 5.51 3.59 -4.73
N PHE A 148 6.20 3.84 -3.62
CA PHE A 148 7.64 4.05 -3.59
C PHE A 148 8.31 3.00 -2.72
N GLU A 149 9.34 2.36 -3.25
CA GLU A 149 10.21 1.42 -2.53
C GLU A 149 11.54 2.12 -2.20
N GLU A 150 12.01 1.97 -0.92
CA GLU A 150 13.27 2.55 -0.41
C GLU A 150 14.44 1.59 -0.61
#